data_fd5757769c885b6bf4cbbfe06b0298b2
#
_entry.id   fd5757769c885b6bf4cbbfe06b0298b2
#
_cell.length_a   1.000
_cell.length_b   1.000
_cell.length_c   1.000
_cell.angle_alpha   90.00
_cell.angle_beta   90.00
_cell.angle_gamma   90.00
#
_symmetry.space_group_name_H-M   'P 1'
#
loop_
_entity.id
_entity.type
_entity.pdbx_description
1 polymer ?
#
loop_
_entity_poly.entity_id
_entity_poly.type
_entity_poly.pdbx_seq_one_letter_code
_entity_poly.pdbx_strand_id
1 'polypeptide(L)'
;VLKVRFTAQDLLNVIVADTPAPLMELALALMTLQRDDNCHVFGGWRRRTIRNLPTRAEPLLQLLSPTGIGPLFLDPPSAGLDDGLSQVLATDRAVVEAELRRICATDRPQTAWIRQLAAQDRHAWHILKHAIVEAHRHVLAAEWPRLQVAFHAESAWRTHFLARNGLERTLTSLSAGLRWRDMSLEIDSPDVDREVTLCGEGVVLLPSLLWAGRVLAAPQPAGPALIIYPALTPLPLHDAETVGDPLAALLGSTRADTLRVLTKPHTTTELAHALHVSVSAASVQARTLRDARLITTHRDGKAVLHWCTPLGVSLIAAPTTGPVNNRSVVAG
;
A
#
# COMPACT_ATOMS: atom_id res chain seq x y z
N VAL A 1 -14.28 -19.12 -4.77
CA VAL A 1 -13.41 -18.45 -5.74
C VAL A 1 -14.13 -17.23 -6.28
N LEU A 2 -13.51 -16.04 -6.20
CA LEU A 2 -14.01 -14.88 -6.92
C LEU A 2 -13.42 -14.87 -8.33
N LYS A 3 -14.26 -14.90 -9.35
CA LYS A 3 -13.87 -14.89 -10.75
C LYS A 3 -14.23 -13.55 -11.38
N VAL A 4 -13.24 -12.80 -11.84
CA VAL A 4 -13.44 -11.54 -12.54
C VAL A 4 -13.22 -11.78 -14.03
N ARG A 5 -14.29 -11.69 -14.82
CA ARG A 5 -14.26 -11.91 -16.27
C ARG A 5 -14.08 -10.58 -17.01
N PHE A 6 -13.06 -10.54 -17.86
CA PHE A 6 -12.71 -9.38 -18.66
C PHE A 6 -13.30 -9.51 -20.08
N THR A 7 -13.71 -8.41 -20.64
CA THR A 7 -13.93 -8.31 -22.08
C THR A 7 -12.60 -7.95 -22.78
N ALA A 8 -12.55 -8.10 -24.10
CA ALA A 8 -11.39 -7.64 -24.87
C ALA A 8 -11.16 -6.13 -24.69
N GLN A 9 -12.23 -5.35 -24.57
CA GLN A 9 -12.15 -3.90 -24.38
C GLN A 9 -11.57 -3.54 -23.01
N ASP A 10 -11.88 -4.29 -21.95
CA ASP A 10 -11.29 -4.08 -20.64
C ASP A 10 -9.78 -4.30 -20.65
N LEU A 11 -9.30 -5.31 -21.42
CA LEU A 11 -7.87 -5.60 -21.52
C LEU A 11 -7.07 -4.52 -22.29
N LEU A 12 -7.73 -3.78 -23.18
CA LEU A 12 -7.11 -2.65 -23.88
C LEU A 12 -6.98 -1.41 -23.01
N ASN A 13 -7.78 -1.32 -21.94
CA ASN A 13 -7.86 -0.16 -21.06
C ASN A 13 -7.45 -0.52 -19.62
N VAL A 14 -6.32 -1.20 -19.44
CA VAL A 14 -5.75 -1.46 -18.12
C VAL A 14 -4.72 -0.39 -17.77
N ILE A 15 -4.96 0.32 -16.70
CA ILE A 15 -4.06 1.35 -16.18
C ILE A 15 -3.67 1.05 -14.74
N VAL A 16 -2.51 1.55 -14.32
CA VAL A 16 -2.10 1.57 -12.92
C VAL A 16 -2.43 2.94 -12.37
N ALA A 17 -3.10 2.98 -11.21
CA ALA A 17 -3.43 4.25 -10.57
C ALA A 17 -2.15 5.05 -10.26
N ASP A 18 -2.16 6.33 -10.55
CA ASP A 18 -1.04 7.26 -10.35
C ASP A 18 -1.19 8.12 -9.10
N THR A 19 -2.39 8.15 -8.52
CA THR A 19 -2.72 8.99 -7.36
C THR A 19 -3.44 8.16 -6.30
N PRO A 20 -3.00 8.20 -5.03
CA PRO A 20 -3.69 7.51 -3.94
C PRO A 20 -4.98 8.23 -3.58
N ALA A 21 -6.04 7.47 -3.27
CA ALA A 21 -7.33 7.99 -2.83
C ALA A 21 -7.43 7.93 -1.29
N PRO A 22 -7.49 9.09 -0.59
CA PRO A 22 -7.45 9.13 0.88
C PRO A 22 -8.57 8.33 1.56
N LEU A 23 -9.79 8.40 1.05
CA LEU A 23 -10.92 7.67 1.64
C LEU A 23 -10.83 6.17 1.40
N MET A 24 -10.32 5.76 0.27
CA MET A 24 -10.10 4.34 -0.02
C MET A 24 -8.98 3.75 0.87
N GLU A 25 -7.85 4.44 1.00
CA GLU A 25 -6.80 4.01 1.94
C GLU A 25 -7.29 4.01 3.39
N LEU A 26 -8.15 4.96 3.77
CA LEU A 26 -8.78 4.99 5.09
C LEU A 26 -9.68 3.78 5.32
N ALA A 27 -10.55 3.47 4.36
CA ALA A 27 -11.45 2.32 4.45
C ALA A 27 -10.64 1.00 4.59
N LEU A 28 -9.63 0.81 3.74
CA LEU A 28 -8.76 -0.37 3.76
C LEU A 28 -7.92 -0.45 5.05
N ALA A 29 -7.45 0.68 5.57
CA ALA A 29 -6.79 0.77 6.87
C ALA A 29 -7.71 0.32 8.01
N LEU A 30 -8.95 0.85 8.06
CA LEU A 30 -9.93 0.48 9.08
C LEU A 30 -10.37 -0.99 8.97
N MET A 31 -10.44 -1.55 7.77
CA MET A 31 -10.66 -2.98 7.55
C MET A 31 -9.48 -3.79 8.10
N THR A 32 -8.24 -3.37 7.82
CA THR A 32 -7.02 -4.03 8.31
C THR A 32 -6.91 -3.96 9.84
N LEU A 33 -7.35 -2.86 10.46
CA LEU A 33 -7.39 -2.75 11.92
C LEU A 33 -8.29 -3.80 12.59
N GLN A 34 -9.35 -4.24 11.92
CA GLN A 34 -10.32 -5.22 12.43
C GLN A 34 -9.89 -6.68 12.20
N ARG A 35 -8.83 -6.94 11.44
CA ARG A 35 -8.38 -8.31 11.12
C ARG A 35 -7.73 -8.96 12.34
N ASP A 36 -8.00 -10.24 12.55
CA ASP A 36 -7.42 -11.05 13.64
C ASP A 36 -6.24 -11.91 13.17
N ASP A 37 -6.01 -11.97 11.86
CA ASP A 37 -4.87 -12.69 11.32
C ASP A 37 -3.54 -12.02 11.75
N ASN A 38 -2.54 -12.87 12.00
CA ASN A 38 -1.19 -12.47 12.41
C ASN A 38 -0.46 -11.75 11.26
N CYS A 39 -0.98 -10.63 10.80
CA CYS A 39 -0.26 -9.78 9.88
C CYS A 39 0.90 -9.08 10.61
N HIS A 40 2.03 -9.76 10.67
CA HIS A 40 3.24 -9.27 11.37
C HIS A 40 3.68 -7.89 10.89
N VAL A 41 3.40 -7.58 9.62
CA VAL A 41 3.78 -6.31 8.98
C VAL A 41 3.10 -5.11 9.63
N PHE A 42 1.84 -5.24 10.04
CA PHE A 42 1.05 -4.14 10.62
C PHE A 42 0.85 -4.26 12.14
N GLY A 43 1.40 -5.27 12.80
CA GLY A 43 1.07 -5.60 14.18
C GLY A 43 1.33 -4.47 15.20
N GLY A 44 2.44 -3.75 15.09
CA GLY A 44 2.76 -2.60 15.96
C GLY A 44 1.82 -1.41 15.70
N TRP A 45 1.70 -1.01 14.42
CA TRP A 45 0.81 0.05 13.98
C TRP A 45 -0.65 -0.21 14.37
N ARG A 46 -1.15 -1.41 14.14
CA ARG A 46 -2.51 -1.82 14.46
C ARG A 46 -2.81 -1.65 15.96
N ARG A 47 -1.97 -2.21 16.85
CA ARG A 47 -2.14 -2.10 18.29
C ARG A 47 -2.15 -0.66 18.78
N ARG A 48 -1.27 0.19 18.24
CA ARG A 48 -1.20 1.62 18.56
C ARG A 48 -2.43 2.36 18.06
N THR A 49 -2.81 2.15 16.81
CA THR A 49 -3.92 2.85 16.17
C THR A 49 -5.25 2.47 16.80
N ILE A 50 -5.51 1.19 17.09
CA ILE A 50 -6.74 0.76 17.78
C ILE A 50 -6.87 1.41 19.15
N ARG A 51 -5.78 1.46 19.94
CA ARG A 51 -5.82 2.08 21.27
C ARG A 51 -6.10 3.58 21.24
N ASN A 52 -5.74 4.23 20.16
CA ASN A 52 -5.87 5.68 20.00
C ASN A 52 -7.04 6.07 19.07
N LEU A 53 -7.79 5.11 18.54
CA LEU A 53 -8.92 5.38 17.68
C LEU A 53 -10.04 6.05 18.49
N PRO A 54 -10.46 7.26 18.15
CA PRO A 54 -11.49 7.95 18.92
C PRO A 54 -12.84 7.25 18.75
N THR A 55 -13.66 7.24 19.81
CA THR A 55 -15.01 6.67 19.79
C THR A 55 -15.88 7.24 18.67
N ARG A 56 -15.63 8.48 18.27
CA ARG A 56 -16.32 9.12 17.13
C ARG A 56 -16.03 8.46 15.78
N ALA A 57 -14.94 7.72 15.64
CA ALA A 57 -14.61 6.98 14.43
C ALA A 57 -15.20 5.55 14.40
N GLU A 58 -15.62 5.01 15.55
CA GLU A 58 -16.17 3.66 15.68
C GLU A 58 -17.36 3.35 14.74
N PRO A 59 -18.26 4.31 14.42
CA PRO A 59 -19.37 4.03 13.50
C PRO A 59 -18.90 3.48 12.14
N LEU A 60 -17.73 3.91 11.64
CA LEU A 60 -17.18 3.39 10.39
C LEU A 60 -16.86 1.88 10.45
N LEU A 61 -16.47 1.38 11.63
CA LEU A 61 -16.17 -0.04 11.81
C LEU A 61 -17.42 -0.91 11.67
N GLN A 62 -18.64 -0.33 11.80
CA GLN A 62 -19.90 -1.04 11.54
C GLN A 62 -20.18 -1.22 10.05
N LEU A 63 -19.62 -0.35 9.20
CA LEU A 63 -19.81 -0.37 7.75
C LEU A 63 -18.72 -1.16 7.02
N LEU A 64 -17.53 -1.24 7.60
CA LEU A 64 -16.33 -1.79 6.98
C LEU A 64 -15.97 -3.15 7.58
N SER A 65 -15.88 -4.19 6.76
CA SER A 65 -15.55 -5.55 7.17
C SER A 65 -14.06 -5.86 7.08
N PRO A 66 -13.48 -6.63 8.02
CA PRO A 66 -12.11 -7.12 7.89
C PRO A 66 -11.88 -8.00 6.65
N THR A 67 -12.95 -8.49 6.02
CA THR A 67 -12.88 -9.29 4.80
C THR A 67 -12.69 -8.48 3.52
N GLY A 68 -12.72 -7.14 3.61
CA GLY A 68 -12.61 -6.22 2.47
C GLY A 68 -13.96 -5.81 1.90
N ILE A 69 -15.04 -6.03 2.63
CA ILE A 69 -16.40 -5.63 2.22
C ILE A 69 -16.76 -4.33 2.92
N GLY A 70 -17.15 -3.33 2.14
CA GLY A 70 -17.67 -2.04 2.59
C GLY A 70 -18.64 -1.47 1.56
N PRO A 71 -19.39 -0.41 1.91
CA PRO A 71 -20.21 0.31 0.93
C PRO A 71 -19.31 1.11 -0.01
N LEU A 72 -19.43 0.90 -1.32
CA LEU A 72 -18.59 1.53 -2.34
C LEU A 72 -18.70 3.06 -2.38
N PHE A 73 -19.76 3.64 -1.85
CA PHE A 73 -19.91 5.08 -1.80
C PHE A 73 -19.02 5.76 -0.75
N LEU A 74 -18.42 5.00 0.19
CA LEU A 74 -17.55 5.56 1.24
C LEU A 74 -16.13 5.83 0.77
N ASP A 75 -15.72 5.23 -0.30
CA ASP A 75 -14.34 5.24 -0.79
C ASP A 75 -14.23 5.64 -2.27
N PRO A 76 -14.79 6.82 -2.65
CA PRO A 76 -14.69 7.29 -4.02
C PRO A 76 -13.21 7.48 -4.41
N PRO A 77 -12.86 7.22 -5.70
CA PRO A 77 -11.51 7.35 -6.20
C PRO A 77 -11.11 8.82 -6.38
N SER A 78 -11.09 9.59 -5.30
CA SER A 78 -10.80 11.02 -5.29
C SER A 78 -9.38 11.25 -4.75
N ALA A 79 -8.65 12.19 -5.35
CA ALA A 79 -7.27 12.51 -4.97
C ALA A 79 -7.18 13.34 -3.66
N GLY A 80 -8.27 13.90 -3.17
CA GLY A 80 -8.33 14.74 -1.98
C GLY A 80 -9.40 14.30 -0.99
N LEU A 81 -9.14 14.54 0.31
CA LEU A 81 -10.10 14.21 1.37
C LEU A 81 -11.40 15.00 1.22
N ASP A 82 -11.32 16.31 1.01
CA ASP A 82 -12.50 17.19 0.96
C ASP A 82 -13.36 16.90 -0.27
N ASP A 83 -12.75 16.63 -1.42
CA ASP A 83 -13.44 16.23 -2.62
C ASP A 83 -14.11 14.86 -2.43
N GLY A 84 -13.39 13.86 -1.92
CA GLY A 84 -13.95 12.55 -1.61
C GLY A 84 -15.10 12.62 -0.61
N LEU A 85 -14.95 13.42 0.46
CA LEU A 85 -16.01 13.62 1.44
C LEU A 85 -17.24 14.28 0.82
N SER A 86 -17.04 15.22 -0.08
CA SER A 86 -18.14 15.87 -0.82
C SER A 86 -18.88 14.86 -1.71
N GLN A 87 -18.17 13.98 -2.38
CA GLN A 87 -18.76 12.90 -3.18
C GLN A 87 -19.55 11.91 -2.30
N VAL A 88 -19.01 11.50 -1.15
CA VAL A 88 -19.72 10.64 -0.18
C VAL A 88 -21.04 11.28 0.23
N LEU A 89 -21.01 12.56 0.61
CA LEU A 89 -22.18 13.27 1.10
C LEU A 89 -23.23 13.59 -0.01
N ALA A 90 -22.79 13.61 -1.27
CA ALA A 90 -23.65 13.83 -2.44
C ALA A 90 -24.20 12.53 -3.04
N THR A 91 -23.87 11.37 -2.45
CA THR A 91 -24.29 10.06 -2.99
C THR A 91 -25.81 9.94 -3.02
N ASP A 92 -26.34 9.50 -4.16
CA ASP A 92 -27.77 9.31 -4.34
C ASP A 92 -28.35 8.33 -3.33
N ARG A 93 -29.54 8.63 -2.82
CA ARG A 93 -30.25 7.81 -1.83
C ARG A 93 -30.40 6.36 -2.28
N ALA A 94 -30.75 6.12 -3.53
CA ALA A 94 -30.97 4.77 -4.04
C ALA A 94 -29.67 3.95 -4.02
N VAL A 95 -28.54 4.59 -4.30
CA VAL A 95 -27.19 3.96 -4.23
C VAL A 95 -26.86 3.63 -2.79
N VAL A 96 -27.06 4.56 -1.86
CA VAL A 96 -26.81 4.35 -0.42
C VAL A 96 -27.64 3.18 0.10
N GLU A 97 -28.97 3.17 -0.18
CA GLU A 97 -29.86 2.09 0.25
C GLU A 97 -29.45 0.73 -0.31
N ALA A 98 -29.08 0.67 -1.59
CA ALA A 98 -28.63 -0.58 -2.25
C ALA A 98 -27.33 -1.09 -1.62
N GLU A 99 -26.34 -0.22 -1.42
CA GLU A 99 -25.04 -0.59 -0.86
C GLU A 99 -25.16 -1.02 0.62
N LEU A 100 -25.90 -0.28 1.43
CA LEU A 100 -26.12 -0.67 2.83
C LEU A 100 -26.87 -2.00 2.95
N ARG A 101 -27.86 -2.23 2.07
CA ARG A 101 -28.55 -3.54 2.00
C ARG A 101 -27.59 -4.64 1.60
N ARG A 102 -26.70 -4.39 0.64
CA ARG A 102 -25.70 -5.36 0.17
C ARG A 102 -24.75 -5.78 1.30
N ILE A 103 -24.18 -4.83 2.04
CA ILE A 103 -23.25 -5.18 3.13
C ILE A 103 -23.95 -5.89 4.28
N CYS A 104 -25.18 -5.49 4.62
CA CYS A 104 -25.97 -6.15 5.68
C CYS A 104 -26.38 -7.59 5.29
N ALA A 105 -26.61 -7.86 4.01
CA ALA A 105 -26.92 -9.20 3.54
C ALA A 105 -25.69 -10.14 3.53
N THR A 106 -24.47 -9.56 3.53
CA THR A 106 -23.24 -10.34 3.37
C THR A 106 -22.52 -10.60 4.70
N ASP A 107 -22.34 -9.55 5.54
CA ASP A 107 -21.40 -9.66 6.66
C ASP A 107 -21.70 -8.72 7.84
N ARG A 108 -22.58 -7.73 7.69
CA ARG A 108 -22.78 -6.71 8.72
C ARG A 108 -24.20 -6.73 9.31
N PRO A 109 -24.34 -6.58 10.65
CA PRO A 109 -25.68 -6.48 11.25
C PRO A 109 -26.33 -5.16 10.86
N GLN A 110 -27.63 -5.20 10.57
CA GLN A 110 -28.43 -4.01 10.29
C GLN A 110 -28.75 -3.25 11.59
N THR A 111 -27.82 -2.40 12.04
CA THR A 111 -28.00 -1.58 13.24
C THR A 111 -29.04 -0.47 13.03
N ALA A 112 -29.49 0.14 14.12
CA ALA A 112 -30.42 1.28 14.07
C ALA A 112 -29.78 2.46 13.28
N TRP A 113 -28.50 2.73 13.49
CA TRP A 113 -27.78 3.77 12.79
C TRP A 113 -27.66 3.51 11.28
N ILE A 114 -27.38 2.27 10.85
CA ILE A 114 -27.34 1.90 9.42
C ILE A 114 -28.73 2.13 8.76
N ARG A 115 -29.82 1.80 9.47
CA ARG A 115 -31.18 2.10 8.96
C ARG A 115 -31.44 3.60 8.83
N GLN A 116 -30.95 4.42 9.79
CA GLN A 116 -31.05 5.87 9.73
C GLN A 116 -30.23 6.46 8.57
N LEU A 117 -29.00 5.93 8.32
CA LEU A 117 -28.21 6.31 7.13
C LEU A 117 -28.97 6.02 5.82
N ALA A 118 -29.53 4.83 5.69
CA ALA A 118 -30.33 4.46 4.52
C ALA A 118 -31.56 5.37 4.36
N ALA A 119 -32.19 5.76 5.46
CA ALA A 119 -33.32 6.69 5.45
C ALA A 119 -32.93 8.16 5.19
N GLN A 120 -31.65 8.47 4.96
CA GLN A 120 -31.11 9.83 4.78
C GLN A 120 -31.33 10.75 6.00
N ASP A 121 -31.31 10.17 7.20
CA ASP A 121 -31.41 10.94 8.43
C ASP A 121 -30.23 11.91 8.61
N ARG A 122 -30.52 13.18 8.81
CA ARG A 122 -29.49 14.24 8.88
C ARG A 122 -28.49 14.00 10.02
N HIS A 123 -28.95 13.47 11.14
CA HIS A 123 -28.09 13.23 12.29
C HIS A 123 -27.15 12.05 12.03
N ALA A 124 -27.65 10.97 11.42
CA ALA A 124 -26.85 9.83 11.02
C ALA A 124 -25.75 10.20 10.02
N TRP A 125 -26.06 11.04 9.03
CA TRP A 125 -25.10 11.56 8.07
C TRP A 125 -24.08 12.51 8.69
N HIS A 126 -24.49 13.30 9.67
CA HIS A 126 -23.58 14.14 10.44
C HIS A 126 -22.57 13.29 11.23
N ILE A 127 -23.04 12.21 11.87
CA ILE A 127 -22.18 11.22 12.53
C ILE A 127 -21.19 10.61 11.53
N LEU A 128 -21.65 10.19 10.35
CA LEU A 128 -20.80 9.63 9.30
C LEU A 128 -19.70 10.61 8.88
N LYS A 129 -20.06 11.85 8.57
CA LYS A 129 -19.10 12.90 8.21
C LYS A 129 -18.01 13.06 9.28
N HIS A 130 -18.41 13.20 10.53
CA HIS A 130 -17.47 13.36 11.64
C HIS A 130 -16.61 12.12 11.85
N ALA A 131 -17.20 10.93 11.71
CA ALA A 131 -16.44 9.67 11.81
C ALA A 131 -15.35 9.57 10.75
N ILE A 132 -15.63 9.95 9.50
CA ILE A 132 -14.64 9.97 8.41
C ILE A 132 -13.50 10.94 8.74
N VAL A 133 -13.81 12.19 9.11
CA VAL A 133 -12.81 13.22 9.40
C VAL A 133 -11.93 12.83 10.59
N GLU A 134 -12.54 12.34 11.67
CA GLU A 134 -11.80 11.90 12.86
C GLU A 134 -10.94 10.66 12.58
N ALA A 135 -11.48 9.68 11.86
CA ALA A 135 -10.70 8.51 11.48
C ALA A 135 -9.52 8.89 10.58
N HIS A 136 -9.73 9.72 9.55
CA HIS A 136 -8.65 10.20 8.69
C HIS A 136 -7.54 10.89 9.50
N ARG A 137 -7.93 11.80 10.39
CA ARG A 137 -6.98 12.55 11.23
C ARG A 137 -6.10 11.64 12.09
N HIS A 138 -6.68 10.57 12.67
CA HIS A 138 -5.97 9.68 13.60
C HIS A 138 -5.25 8.52 12.92
N VAL A 139 -5.75 8.05 11.77
CA VAL A 139 -5.23 6.86 11.10
C VAL A 139 -4.25 7.22 9.99
N LEU A 140 -4.55 8.26 9.20
CA LEU A 140 -3.80 8.56 7.98
C LEU A 140 -3.01 9.87 8.01
N ALA A 141 -3.53 10.94 8.62
CA ALA A 141 -3.00 12.29 8.38
C ALA A 141 -1.48 12.42 8.64
N ALA A 142 -0.98 11.81 9.71
CA ALA A 142 0.45 11.84 10.04
C ALA A 142 1.31 11.04 9.06
N GLU A 143 0.77 9.97 8.50
CA GLU A 143 1.50 9.06 7.60
C GLU A 143 1.26 9.38 6.11
N TRP A 144 0.31 10.27 5.81
CA TRP A 144 -0.14 10.53 4.45
C TRP A 144 0.98 10.95 3.49
N PRO A 145 1.93 11.83 3.84
CA PRO A 145 3.03 12.17 2.95
C PRO A 145 3.92 10.97 2.60
N ARG A 146 4.12 10.06 3.57
CA ARG A 146 4.91 8.84 3.37
C ARG A 146 4.14 7.83 2.52
N LEU A 147 2.83 7.71 2.74
CA LEU A 147 1.92 6.91 1.93
C LEU A 147 1.97 7.33 0.46
N GLN A 148 1.91 8.62 0.19
CA GLN A 148 1.98 9.14 -1.18
C GLN A 148 3.29 8.76 -1.87
N VAL A 149 4.44 8.92 -1.20
CA VAL A 149 5.75 8.55 -1.76
C VAL A 149 5.81 7.05 -2.06
N ALA A 150 5.37 6.21 -1.14
CA ALA A 150 5.40 4.76 -1.32
C ALA A 150 4.39 4.30 -2.39
N PHE A 151 3.22 4.94 -2.48
CA PHE A 151 2.23 4.69 -3.52
C PHE A 151 2.80 4.97 -4.91
N HIS A 152 3.41 6.14 -5.11
CA HIS A 152 4.02 6.49 -6.40
C HIS A 152 5.15 5.53 -6.77
N ALA A 153 5.95 5.10 -5.79
CA ALA A 153 7.02 4.12 -6.03
C ALA A 153 6.46 2.75 -6.48
N GLU A 154 5.41 2.24 -5.82
CA GLU A 154 4.73 1.00 -6.22
C GLU A 154 4.09 1.14 -7.59
N SER A 155 3.38 2.25 -7.86
CA SER A 155 2.71 2.49 -9.14
C SER A 155 3.70 2.58 -10.29
N ALA A 156 4.81 3.28 -10.11
CA ALA A 156 5.88 3.37 -11.11
C ALA A 156 6.51 1.99 -11.38
N TRP A 157 6.80 1.22 -10.33
CA TRP A 157 7.31 -0.13 -10.46
C TRP A 157 6.32 -1.05 -11.18
N ARG A 158 5.03 -1.00 -10.82
CA ARG A 158 3.97 -1.81 -11.42
C ARG A 158 3.76 -1.48 -12.90
N THR A 159 3.78 -0.20 -13.25
CA THR A 159 3.70 0.26 -14.64
C THR A 159 4.88 -0.27 -15.46
N HIS A 160 6.09 -0.18 -14.91
CA HIS A 160 7.28 -0.75 -15.55
C HIS A 160 7.19 -2.28 -15.70
N PHE A 161 6.70 -2.95 -14.66
CA PHE A 161 6.51 -4.40 -14.68
C PHE A 161 5.49 -4.82 -15.76
N LEU A 162 4.36 -4.10 -15.87
CA LEU A 162 3.33 -4.31 -16.89
C LEU A 162 3.91 -4.15 -18.30
N ALA A 163 4.66 -3.09 -18.54
CA ALA A 163 5.28 -2.83 -19.83
C ALA A 163 6.28 -3.92 -20.27
N ARG A 164 7.00 -4.54 -19.30
CA ARG A 164 8.01 -5.56 -19.62
C ARG A 164 7.47 -6.99 -19.64
N ASN A 165 6.46 -7.30 -18.87
CA ASN A 165 6.04 -8.68 -18.62
C ASN A 165 4.65 -8.99 -19.19
N GLY A 166 3.93 -7.95 -19.61
CA GLY A 166 2.57 -8.08 -20.13
C GLY A 166 1.52 -8.22 -19.03
N LEU A 167 0.26 -8.19 -19.44
CA LEU A 167 -0.89 -8.07 -18.55
C LEU A 167 -1.12 -9.32 -17.70
N GLU A 168 -1.09 -10.50 -18.28
CA GLU A 168 -1.32 -11.76 -17.55
C GLU A 168 -0.36 -11.93 -16.37
N ARG A 169 0.95 -11.73 -16.62
CA ARG A 169 1.96 -11.81 -15.55
C ARG A 169 1.78 -10.70 -14.51
N THR A 170 1.36 -9.53 -14.93
CA THR A 170 1.08 -8.43 -14.01
C THR A 170 -0.08 -8.77 -13.10
N LEU A 171 -1.21 -9.20 -13.65
CA LEU A 171 -2.39 -9.57 -12.86
C LEU A 171 -2.11 -10.74 -11.91
N THR A 172 -1.43 -11.78 -12.37
CA THR A 172 -1.11 -12.93 -11.52
C THR A 172 -0.05 -12.65 -10.46
N SER A 173 0.72 -11.57 -10.61
CA SER A 173 1.73 -11.12 -9.63
C SER A 173 1.19 -10.18 -8.55
N LEU A 174 -0.09 -9.75 -8.60
CA LEU A 174 -0.67 -8.82 -7.62
C LEU A 174 -0.77 -9.42 -6.22
N SER A 175 -0.94 -10.74 -6.13
CA SER A 175 -0.93 -11.50 -4.88
C SER A 175 -0.69 -12.98 -5.16
N ALA A 176 -0.31 -13.73 -4.13
CA ALA A 176 -0.23 -15.18 -4.22
C ALA A 176 -1.62 -15.80 -4.45
N GLY A 177 -1.68 -16.90 -5.20
CA GLY A 177 -2.93 -17.63 -5.44
C GLY A 177 -3.82 -17.06 -6.55
N LEU A 178 -3.40 -16.01 -7.26
CA LEU A 178 -4.09 -15.52 -8.44
C LEU A 178 -3.80 -16.40 -9.67
N ARG A 179 -4.83 -16.68 -10.43
CA ARG A 179 -4.71 -17.44 -11.69
C ARG A 179 -5.43 -16.72 -12.81
N TRP A 180 -4.83 -16.76 -13.99
CA TRP A 180 -5.44 -16.25 -15.21
C TRP A 180 -5.89 -17.40 -16.10
N ARG A 181 -7.18 -17.48 -16.41
CA ARG A 181 -7.76 -18.49 -17.31
C ARG A 181 -8.96 -17.92 -18.07
N ASP A 182 -9.04 -18.22 -19.34
CA ASP A 182 -10.21 -17.93 -20.17
C ASP A 182 -10.71 -16.48 -20.02
N MET A 183 -9.83 -15.50 -20.17
CA MET A 183 -10.15 -14.08 -20.01
C MET A 183 -10.66 -13.71 -18.60
N SER A 184 -10.31 -14.51 -17.60
CA SER A 184 -10.74 -14.28 -16.23
C SER A 184 -9.58 -14.32 -15.24
N LEU A 185 -9.62 -13.42 -14.28
CA LEU A 185 -8.77 -13.45 -13.10
C LEU A 185 -9.50 -14.20 -11.98
N GLU A 186 -8.99 -15.36 -11.61
CA GLU A 186 -9.46 -16.14 -10.48
C GLU A 186 -8.71 -15.72 -9.22
N ILE A 187 -9.47 -15.28 -8.22
CA ILE A 187 -8.96 -14.83 -6.91
C ILE A 187 -9.39 -15.87 -5.89
N ASP A 188 -8.44 -16.48 -5.22
CA ASP A 188 -8.76 -17.47 -4.20
C ASP A 188 -9.51 -16.81 -3.03
N SER A 189 -10.74 -17.26 -2.79
CA SER A 189 -11.64 -16.70 -1.79
C SER A 189 -12.46 -17.83 -1.17
N PRO A 190 -12.13 -18.28 0.04
CA PRO A 190 -12.82 -19.41 0.66
C PRO A 190 -14.31 -19.15 0.91
N ASP A 191 -14.68 -17.88 1.17
CA ASP A 191 -16.03 -17.51 1.61
C ASP A 191 -16.94 -16.98 0.49
N VAL A 192 -16.42 -16.86 -0.74
CA VAL A 192 -17.15 -16.25 -1.85
C VAL A 192 -16.97 -17.10 -3.10
N ASP A 193 -18.05 -17.69 -3.57
CA ASP A 193 -18.14 -18.24 -4.92
C ASP A 193 -18.99 -17.28 -5.75
N ARG A 194 -18.32 -16.41 -6.50
CA ARG A 194 -18.97 -15.34 -7.26
C ARG A 194 -18.21 -15.05 -8.54
N GLU A 195 -18.97 -14.83 -9.60
CA GLU A 195 -18.47 -14.32 -10.86
C GLU A 195 -18.89 -12.85 -11.04
N VAL A 196 -17.93 -12.01 -11.43
CA VAL A 196 -18.13 -10.60 -11.77
C VAL A 196 -17.69 -10.42 -13.21
N THR A 197 -18.59 -10.03 -14.11
CA THR A 197 -18.28 -9.73 -15.50
C THR A 197 -18.10 -8.22 -15.63
N LEU A 198 -16.99 -7.79 -16.21
CA LEU A 198 -16.70 -6.39 -16.51
C LEU A 198 -17.43 -5.96 -17.79
N CYS A 199 -17.63 -4.65 -17.94
CA CYS A 199 -18.51 -4.08 -18.97
C CYS A 199 -17.77 -3.40 -20.13
N GLY A 200 -16.45 -3.53 -20.23
CA GLY A 200 -15.66 -2.90 -21.30
C GLY A 200 -15.15 -1.49 -20.98
N GLU A 201 -15.41 -0.99 -19.78
CA GLU A 201 -14.96 0.33 -19.34
C GLU A 201 -13.47 0.36 -18.91
N GLY A 202 -12.82 -0.80 -18.89
CA GLY A 202 -11.42 -0.94 -18.49
C GLY A 202 -11.24 -1.28 -17.02
N VAL A 203 -9.97 -1.29 -16.61
CA VAL A 203 -9.56 -1.67 -15.26
C VAL A 203 -8.47 -0.75 -14.74
N VAL A 204 -8.61 -0.31 -13.50
CA VAL A 204 -7.57 0.40 -12.74
C VAL A 204 -6.97 -0.54 -11.72
N LEU A 205 -5.67 -0.78 -11.82
CA LEU A 205 -4.89 -1.47 -10.81
C LEU A 205 -4.50 -0.47 -9.72
N LEU A 206 -5.04 -0.64 -8.52
CA LEU A 206 -4.85 0.28 -7.41
C LEU A 206 -4.06 -0.39 -6.28
N PRO A 207 -2.80 -0.01 -6.05
CA PRO A 207 -2.07 -0.48 -4.87
C PRO A 207 -2.65 0.14 -3.60
N SER A 208 -2.73 -0.66 -2.54
CA SER A 208 -2.98 -0.16 -1.20
C SER A 208 -1.81 -0.50 -0.28
N LEU A 209 -1.37 0.48 0.49
CA LEU A 209 -0.24 0.35 1.41
C LEU A 209 -0.64 -0.09 2.81
N LEU A 210 -1.92 0.07 3.14
CA LEU A 210 -2.48 -0.28 4.44
C LEU A 210 -3.40 -1.50 4.40
N TRP A 211 -3.62 -2.08 3.22
CA TRP A 211 -4.36 -3.31 3.05
C TRP A 211 -3.44 -4.53 3.10
N ALA A 212 -3.78 -5.49 3.95
CA ALA A 212 -3.04 -6.75 4.10
C ALA A 212 -3.86 -7.97 3.66
N GLY A 213 -5.01 -7.74 3.04
CA GLY A 213 -5.91 -8.81 2.62
C GLY A 213 -5.61 -9.33 1.20
N ARG A 214 -6.53 -10.13 0.70
CA ARG A 214 -6.55 -10.58 -0.69
C ARG A 214 -6.78 -9.42 -1.65
N VAL A 215 -6.55 -9.66 -2.93
CA VAL A 215 -6.96 -8.74 -4.00
C VAL A 215 -8.49 -8.56 -3.95
N LEU A 216 -8.93 -7.31 -4.06
CA LEU A 216 -10.34 -6.95 -4.12
C LEU A 216 -10.71 -6.51 -5.54
N ALA A 217 -11.88 -6.88 -6.00
CA ALA A 217 -12.44 -6.40 -7.24
C ALA A 217 -13.72 -5.59 -6.93
N ALA A 218 -13.69 -4.32 -7.30
CA ALA A 218 -14.78 -3.37 -7.09
C ALA A 218 -15.28 -2.83 -8.44
N PRO A 219 -16.30 -3.46 -9.05
CA PRO A 219 -16.94 -2.90 -10.24
C PRO A 219 -17.56 -1.55 -9.89
N GLN A 220 -17.33 -0.57 -10.76
CA GLN A 220 -17.90 0.76 -10.59
C GLN A 220 -19.21 0.86 -11.40
N PRO A 221 -20.24 1.59 -10.91
CA PRO A 221 -21.48 1.82 -11.64
C PRO A 221 -21.28 2.57 -12.96
N ALA A 222 -20.27 3.44 -13.01
CA ALA A 222 -19.82 4.15 -14.20
C ALA A 222 -18.30 4.26 -14.16
N GLY A 223 -17.63 3.84 -15.24
CA GLY A 223 -16.17 3.86 -15.34
C GLY A 223 -15.49 2.53 -15.11
N PRO A 224 -14.16 2.52 -15.08
CA PRO A 224 -13.37 1.30 -15.01
C PRO A 224 -13.51 0.59 -13.67
N ALA A 225 -13.46 -0.73 -13.70
CA ALA A 225 -13.44 -1.54 -12.48
C ALA A 225 -12.11 -1.33 -11.71
N LEU A 226 -12.16 -1.31 -10.39
CA LEU A 226 -10.97 -1.24 -9.56
C LEU A 226 -10.52 -2.65 -9.17
N ILE A 227 -9.24 -2.94 -9.37
CA ILE A 227 -8.57 -4.10 -8.80
C ILE A 227 -7.59 -3.58 -7.75
N ILE A 228 -7.99 -3.70 -6.49
CA ILE A 228 -7.22 -3.22 -5.34
C ILE A 228 -6.34 -4.36 -4.84
N TYR A 229 -5.05 -4.11 -4.68
CA TYR A 229 -4.10 -5.13 -4.27
C TYR A 229 -3.13 -4.61 -3.19
N PRO A 230 -2.64 -5.48 -2.29
CA PRO A 230 -1.61 -5.11 -1.33
C PRO A 230 -0.34 -4.68 -2.05
N ALA A 231 0.21 -3.52 -1.72
CA ALA A 231 1.51 -3.10 -2.24
C ALA A 231 2.60 -4.11 -1.85
N LEU A 232 3.54 -4.38 -2.75
CA LEU A 232 4.63 -5.33 -2.50
C LEU A 232 5.58 -4.88 -1.38
N THR A 233 5.70 -3.58 -1.21
CA THR A 233 6.48 -2.98 -0.15
C THR A 233 5.53 -2.23 0.78
N PRO A 234 4.91 -2.94 1.75
CA PRO A 234 4.08 -2.27 2.74
C PRO A 234 4.92 -1.22 3.46
N LEU A 235 4.31 -0.08 3.74
CA LEU A 235 4.96 0.98 4.51
C LEU A 235 5.47 0.39 5.82
N PRO A 236 6.76 0.51 6.12
CA PRO A 236 7.23 0.21 7.46
C PRO A 236 6.66 1.30 8.38
N LEU A 237 5.51 1.00 9.00
CA LEU A 237 4.91 1.79 10.07
C LEU A 237 5.69 1.48 11.35
N HIS A 238 6.99 1.73 11.30
CA HIS A 238 7.87 1.52 12.44
C HIS A 238 7.64 2.60 13.48
N ASP A 239 7.62 2.16 14.72
CA ASP A 239 7.82 3.05 15.86
C ASP A 239 9.11 3.85 15.62
N ALA A 240 8.98 5.17 15.64
CA ALA A 240 10.10 6.10 15.46
C ALA A 240 11.13 6.03 16.64
N GLU A 241 11.04 5.00 17.47
CA GLU A 241 11.90 4.80 18.65
C GLU A 241 13.09 3.86 18.41
N THR A 242 13.24 3.23 17.27
CA THR A 242 14.52 2.59 16.95
C THR A 242 15.47 3.64 16.37
N VAL A 243 16.12 4.39 17.28
CA VAL A 243 17.34 5.12 17.01
C VAL A 243 18.42 4.09 16.66
N GLY A 244 18.42 3.66 15.41
CA GLY A 244 19.37 2.67 14.88
C GLY A 244 19.53 2.87 13.38
N ASP A 245 20.64 2.44 12.85
CA ASP A 245 20.90 2.39 11.42
C ASP A 245 20.16 1.17 10.81
N PRO A 246 19.04 1.36 10.05
CA PRO A 246 18.27 0.24 9.52
C PRO A 246 19.07 -0.60 8.52
N LEU A 247 19.98 0.04 7.78
CA LEU A 247 20.86 -0.66 6.84
C LEU A 247 21.88 -1.52 7.59
N ALA A 248 22.42 -1.01 8.69
CA ALA A 248 23.31 -1.78 9.56
C ALA A 248 22.57 -2.91 10.29
N ALA A 249 21.32 -2.70 10.68
CA ALA A 249 20.48 -3.77 11.27
C ALA A 249 20.22 -4.91 10.28
N LEU A 250 20.01 -4.58 9.00
CA LEU A 250 19.76 -5.55 7.94
C LEU A 250 21.03 -6.30 7.52
N LEU A 251 22.09 -5.58 7.22
CA LEU A 251 23.31 -6.12 6.60
C LEU A 251 24.43 -6.43 7.59
N GLY A 252 24.34 -5.89 8.80
CA GLY A 252 25.45 -5.72 9.72
C GLY A 252 26.23 -4.42 9.41
N SER A 253 26.82 -3.80 10.45
CA SER A 253 27.46 -2.46 10.35
C SER A 253 28.52 -2.40 9.24
N THR A 254 29.42 -3.34 9.21
CA THR A 254 30.55 -3.36 8.23
C THR A 254 30.05 -3.43 6.78
N ARG A 255 29.00 -4.22 6.47
CA ARG A 255 28.47 -4.30 5.12
C ARG A 255 27.68 -3.06 4.74
N ALA A 256 26.94 -2.48 5.68
CA ALA A 256 26.24 -1.22 5.48
C ALA A 256 27.25 -0.10 5.12
N ASP A 257 28.32 0.00 5.87
CA ASP A 257 29.37 0.98 5.61
C ASP A 257 30.11 0.70 4.29
N THR A 258 30.39 -0.56 3.99
CA THR A 258 30.95 -0.96 2.69
C THR A 258 30.05 -0.51 1.54
N LEU A 259 28.75 -0.72 1.65
CA LEU A 259 27.79 -0.33 0.61
C LEU A 259 27.74 1.20 0.45
N ARG A 260 27.78 1.97 1.54
CA ARG A 260 27.82 3.46 1.51
C ARG A 260 29.07 3.99 0.85
N VAL A 261 30.23 3.45 1.18
CA VAL A 261 31.50 3.84 0.56
C VAL A 261 31.45 3.58 -0.95
N LEU A 262 30.87 2.46 -1.38
CA LEU A 262 30.79 2.04 -2.79
C LEU A 262 29.72 2.78 -3.62
N THR A 263 29.09 3.82 -3.09
CA THR A 263 28.34 4.79 -3.91
C THR A 263 29.23 5.50 -4.93
N LYS A 264 30.53 5.51 -4.67
CA LYS A 264 31.57 5.90 -5.63
C LYS A 264 32.46 4.68 -5.93
N PRO A 265 33.05 4.59 -7.14
CA PRO A 265 33.97 3.52 -7.47
C PRO A 265 35.21 3.53 -6.56
N HIS A 266 35.56 2.37 -5.98
CA HIS A 266 36.78 2.18 -5.17
C HIS A 266 37.44 0.86 -5.54
N THR A 267 38.77 0.85 -5.49
CA THR A 267 39.53 -0.40 -5.50
C THR A 267 39.41 -1.12 -4.15
N THR A 268 39.73 -2.42 -4.11
CA THR A 268 39.72 -3.18 -2.85
C THR A 268 40.63 -2.58 -1.79
N THR A 269 41.77 -1.99 -2.19
CA THR A 269 42.73 -1.33 -1.27
C THR A 269 42.18 -0.02 -0.73
N GLU A 270 41.60 0.80 -1.57
CA GLU A 270 40.93 2.06 -1.15
C GLU A 270 39.75 1.78 -0.24
N LEU A 271 38.95 0.75 -0.57
CA LEU A 271 37.85 0.30 0.26
C LEU A 271 38.32 -0.15 1.65
N ALA A 272 39.40 -0.95 1.71
CA ALA A 272 40.00 -1.38 2.97
C ALA A 272 40.45 -0.19 3.82
N HIS A 273 41.09 0.80 3.19
CA HIS A 273 41.51 2.02 3.86
C HIS A 273 40.34 2.86 4.37
N ALA A 274 39.30 3.06 3.54
CA ALA A 274 38.11 3.82 3.89
C ALA A 274 37.32 3.19 5.07
N LEU A 275 37.33 1.87 5.17
CA LEU A 275 36.66 1.11 6.22
C LEU A 275 37.52 0.81 7.44
N HIS A 276 38.81 1.19 7.43
CA HIS A 276 39.80 0.86 8.46
C HIS A 276 39.90 -0.66 8.75
N VAL A 277 39.85 -1.48 7.70
CA VAL A 277 39.94 -2.94 7.79
C VAL A 277 41.08 -3.49 6.92
N SER A 278 41.41 -4.77 7.07
CA SER A 278 42.38 -5.41 6.17
C SER A 278 41.83 -5.56 4.73
N VAL A 279 42.71 -5.59 3.74
CA VAL A 279 42.34 -5.82 2.33
C VAL A 279 41.56 -7.13 2.16
N SER A 280 41.95 -8.16 2.91
CA SER A 280 41.25 -9.46 2.90
C SER A 280 39.83 -9.32 3.44
N ALA A 281 39.62 -8.57 4.53
CA ALA A 281 38.29 -8.31 5.09
C ALA A 281 37.43 -7.51 4.12
N ALA A 282 37.97 -6.43 3.51
CA ALA A 282 37.27 -5.64 2.50
C ALA A 282 36.86 -6.52 1.29
N SER A 283 37.75 -7.42 0.85
CA SER A 283 37.45 -8.35 -0.25
C SER A 283 36.28 -9.31 0.09
N VAL A 284 36.21 -9.80 1.33
CA VAL A 284 35.10 -10.66 1.78
C VAL A 284 33.78 -9.89 1.78
N GLN A 285 33.76 -8.63 2.29
CA GLN A 285 32.54 -7.82 2.28
C GLN A 285 32.10 -7.52 0.84
N ALA A 286 33.02 -7.10 -0.02
CA ALA A 286 32.74 -6.84 -1.43
C ALA A 286 32.19 -8.09 -2.15
N ARG A 287 32.75 -9.27 -1.87
CA ARG A 287 32.24 -10.54 -2.43
C ARG A 287 30.81 -10.80 -2.01
N THR A 288 30.51 -10.70 -0.71
CA THR A 288 29.15 -10.93 -0.19
C THR A 288 28.12 -9.97 -0.81
N LEU A 289 28.44 -8.67 -0.91
CA LEU A 289 27.58 -7.67 -1.51
C LEU A 289 27.39 -7.87 -3.02
N ARG A 290 28.45 -8.34 -3.71
CA ARG A 290 28.36 -8.69 -5.14
C ARG A 290 27.48 -9.92 -5.36
N ASP A 291 27.65 -10.97 -4.55
CA ASP A 291 26.84 -12.18 -4.62
C ASP A 291 25.35 -11.88 -4.36
N ALA A 292 25.06 -10.88 -3.49
CA ALA A 292 23.75 -10.30 -3.27
C ALA A 292 23.29 -9.31 -4.37
N ARG A 293 24.11 -9.06 -5.41
CA ARG A 293 23.85 -8.11 -6.51
C ARG A 293 23.68 -6.64 -6.06
N LEU A 294 24.16 -6.29 -4.89
CA LEU A 294 24.12 -4.92 -4.37
C LEU A 294 25.27 -4.06 -4.92
N ILE A 295 26.37 -4.71 -5.31
CA ILE A 295 27.49 -4.05 -6.00
C ILE A 295 27.87 -4.81 -7.26
N THR A 296 28.57 -4.13 -8.16
CA THR A 296 29.25 -4.73 -9.30
C THR A 296 30.75 -4.56 -9.18
N THR A 297 31.47 -5.37 -9.93
CA THR A 297 32.93 -5.38 -9.90
C THR A 297 33.45 -5.43 -11.33
N HIS A 298 34.38 -4.53 -11.64
CA HIS A 298 35.06 -4.49 -12.94
C HIS A 298 36.56 -4.56 -12.75
N ARG A 299 37.23 -5.28 -13.63
CA ARG A 299 38.69 -5.37 -13.62
C ARG A 299 39.26 -4.34 -14.59
N ASP A 300 40.04 -3.43 -14.06
CA ASP A 300 40.74 -2.41 -14.83
C ASP A 300 42.26 -2.64 -14.70
N GLY A 301 42.82 -3.33 -15.66
CA GLY A 301 44.22 -3.76 -15.64
C GLY A 301 44.55 -4.66 -14.45
N LYS A 302 45.40 -4.16 -13.53
CA LYS A 302 45.76 -4.83 -12.27
C LYS A 302 44.84 -4.49 -11.11
N ALA A 303 43.99 -3.49 -11.26
CA ALA A 303 43.06 -3.04 -10.23
C ALA A 303 41.68 -3.71 -10.38
N VAL A 304 41.00 -3.90 -9.26
CA VAL A 304 39.61 -4.37 -9.21
C VAL A 304 38.77 -3.26 -8.60
N LEU A 305 37.92 -2.66 -9.41
CA LEU A 305 37.00 -1.58 -9.01
C LEU A 305 35.64 -2.16 -8.62
N HIS A 306 35.10 -1.65 -7.52
CA HIS A 306 33.78 -1.98 -7.02
C HIS A 306 32.93 -0.73 -6.94
N TRP A 307 31.61 -0.81 -7.24
CA TRP A 307 30.62 0.26 -7.03
C TRP A 307 29.20 -0.31 -6.90
N CYS A 308 28.29 0.48 -6.34
CA CYS A 308 26.90 0.08 -6.17
C CYS A 308 26.17 -0.18 -7.50
N THR A 309 25.34 -1.19 -7.51
CA THR A 309 24.29 -1.35 -8.53
C THR A 309 23.13 -0.40 -8.26
N PRO A 310 22.20 -0.19 -9.20
CA PRO A 310 20.96 0.55 -8.92
C PRO A 310 20.21 0.02 -7.70
N LEU A 311 20.19 -1.30 -7.49
CA LEU A 311 19.59 -1.93 -6.30
C LEU A 311 20.32 -1.52 -5.02
N GLY A 312 21.66 -1.51 -5.03
CA GLY A 312 22.45 -1.07 -3.89
C GLY A 312 22.24 0.40 -3.56
N VAL A 313 22.16 1.27 -4.58
CA VAL A 313 21.85 2.69 -4.40
C VAL A 313 20.44 2.88 -3.82
N SER A 314 19.43 2.16 -4.34
CA SER A 314 18.06 2.21 -3.83
C SER A 314 17.97 1.77 -2.38
N LEU A 315 18.73 0.76 -1.98
CA LEU A 315 18.76 0.27 -0.61
C LEU A 315 19.37 1.30 0.38
N ILE A 316 20.38 2.06 -0.06
CA ILE A 316 20.98 3.14 0.74
C ILE A 316 20.04 4.35 0.81
N ALA A 317 19.40 4.68 -0.31
CA ALA A 317 18.51 5.83 -0.44
C ALA A 317 17.15 5.62 0.23
N ALA A 318 16.85 4.40 0.70
CA ALA A 318 15.64 4.16 1.48
C ALA A 318 15.60 5.14 2.67
N PRO A 319 14.60 6.03 2.76
CA PRO A 319 14.62 7.15 3.69
C PRO A 319 14.69 6.66 5.13
N THR A 320 15.78 6.96 5.80
CA THR A 320 15.86 6.94 7.27
C THR A 320 15.09 8.16 7.76
N THR A 321 13.76 8.07 7.85
CA THR A 321 12.95 9.15 8.38
C THR A 321 13.16 9.26 9.88
N GLY A 322 14.15 10.05 10.28
CA GLY A 322 14.20 10.64 11.61
C GLY A 322 13.07 11.68 11.76
N PRO A 323 12.58 11.95 12.96
CA PRO A 323 11.52 12.91 13.19
C PRO A 323 11.94 14.29 12.66
N VAL A 324 11.12 14.87 11.78
CA VAL A 324 11.20 16.29 11.46
C VAL A 324 10.87 17.04 12.75
N ASN A 325 11.90 17.55 13.40
CA ASN A 325 11.78 18.37 14.60
C ASN A 325 11.16 19.71 14.22
N ASN A 326 9.84 19.79 14.19
CA ASN A 326 9.10 21.02 13.94
C ASN A 326 8.99 21.84 15.25
N ARG A 327 10.16 22.16 15.83
CA ARG A 327 10.30 23.17 16.89
C ARG A 327 11.03 24.38 16.32
N SER A 328 10.30 25.23 15.64
CA SER A 328 10.61 26.66 15.56
C SER A 328 9.63 27.31 14.57
N VAL A 329 8.53 27.80 15.05
CA VAL A 329 7.88 29.08 14.70
C VAL A 329 6.72 29.26 15.69
N VAL A 330 7.04 29.69 16.91
CA VAL A 330 6.17 30.54 17.72
C VAL A 330 7.11 31.40 18.55
N ALA A 331 7.50 32.53 18.00
CA ALA A 331 7.88 33.74 18.73
C ALA A 331 8.02 34.87 17.69
N GLY A 332 7.08 35.79 17.68
CA GLY A 332 7.08 37.00 16.88
C GLY A 332 5.66 37.50 16.70
#